data_e84da33d24519b5061fb8fbe66f46308
#
_entry.id   e84da33d24519b5061fb8fbe66f46308
#
_cell.length_a   1.000
_cell.length_b   1.000
_cell.length_c   1.000
_cell.angle_alpha   90.00
_cell.angle_beta   90.00
_cell.angle_gamma   90.00
#
_symmetry.space_group_name_H-M   'P 1'
#
loop_
_entity.id
_entity.type
_entity.pdbx_description
1 polymer ?
#
loop_
_entity_poly.entity_id
_entity_poly.type
_entity_poly.pdbx_seq_one_letter_code
_entity_poly.pdbx_strand_id
1 'polypeptide(L)'
;MATVKSTDLAHQEAAKMLSLITSQLPGLIGQLNSHGQTLSDPNNWDGPLAQRFRGEVWPQAKGDLDKMRASLEHLQQQVQKILTNISHAGGA
;
A
#
# COMPACT_ATOMS: atom_id res chain seq x y z
N MET A 1 2.79 -31.40 17.95
CA MET A 1 3.12 -31.35 16.52
C MET A 1 2.20 -30.35 15.83
N ALA A 2 2.78 -29.45 15.06
CA ALA A 2 1.99 -28.44 14.34
C ALA A 2 1.21 -29.12 13.21
N THR A 3 -0.09 -28.90 13.19
CA THR A 3 -0.93 -29.34 12.10
C THR A 3 -1.06 -28.20 11.10
N VAL A 4 -0.68 -28.44 9.86
CA VAL A 4 -0.87 -27.48 8.80
C VAL A 4 -2.36 -27.49 8.44
N LYS A 5 -3.01 -26.39 8.68
CA LYS A 5 -4.42 -26.22 8.35
C LYS A 5 -4.55 -25.09 7.34
N SER A 6 -5.10 -25.42 6.20
CA SER A 6 -5.34 -24.49 5.11
C SER A 6 -6.79 -24.61 4.71
N THR A 7 -7.53 -23.49 4.74
CA THR A 7 -8.93 -23.46 4.37
C THR A 7 -9.14 -22.61 3.12
N ASP A 8 -10.25 -22.84 2.43
CA ASP A 8 -10.64 -22.00 1.31
C ASP A 8 -10.79 -20.55 1.73
N LEU A 9 -11.27 -20.31 2.95
CA LEU A 9 -11.37 -18.95 3.48
C LEU A 9 -10.01 -18.29 3.60
N ALA A 10 -9.02 -19.00 4.14
CA ALA A 10 -7.67 -18.46 4.27
C ALA A 10 -7.07 -18.10 2.92
N HIS A 11 -7.25 -18.97 1.93
CA HIS A 11 -6.79 -18.72 0.57
C HIS A 11 -7.48 -17.50 -0.04
N GLN A 12 -8.80 -17.39 0.11
CA GLN A 12 -9.58 -16.27 -0.42
C GLN A 12 -9.17 -14.95 0.24
N GLU A 13 -8.97 -14.94 1.55
CA GLU A 13 -8.57 -13.73 2.26
C GLU A 13 -7.17 -13.27 1.84
N ALA A 14 -6.24 -14.21 1.69
CA ALA A 14 -4.89 -13.89 1.22
C ALA A 14 -4.93 -13.32 -0.20
N ALA A 15 -5.74 -13.91 -1.08
CA ALA A 15 -5.90 -13.44 -2.46
C ALA A 15 -6.51 -12.04 -2.51
N LYS A 16 -7.51 -11.76 -1.67
CA LYS A 16 -8.11 -10.43 -1.57
C LYS A 16 -7.12 -9.40 -1.09
N MET A 17 -6.33 -9.73 -0.06
CA MET A 17 -5.29 -8.86 0.45
C MET A 17 -4.28 -8.51 -0.65
N LEU A 18 -3.82 -9.53 -1.37
CA LEU A 18 -2.89 -9.35 -2.47
C LEU A 18 -3.46 -8.45 -3.57
N SER A 19 -4.72 -8.64 -3.92
CA SER A 19 -5.41 -7.82 -4.92
C SER A 19 -5.48 -6.36 -4.52
N LEU A 20 -5.77 -6.07 -3.24
CA LEU A 20 -5.79 -4.70 -2.73
C LEU A 20 -4.43 -4.03 -2.86
N ILE A 21 -3.36 -4.75 -2.50
CA ILE A 21 -2.01 -4.21 -2.54
C ILE A 21 -1.55 -3.97 -3.99
N THR A 22 -1.86 -4.89 -4.90
CA THR A 22 -1.33 -4.82 -6.27
C THR A 22 -2.17 -3.94 -7.20
N SER A 23 -3.49 -3.88 -6.98
CA SER A 23 -4.41 -3.23 -7.91
C SER A 23 -4.93 -1.89 -7.40
N GLN A 24 -5.39 -1.81 -6.17
CA GLN A 24 -6.09 -0.62 -5.66
C GLN A 24 -5.17 0.38 -5.00
N LEU A 25 -4.22 -0.10 -4.20
CA LEU A 25 -3.37 0.78 -3.40
C LEU A 25 -2.48 1.70 -4.24
N PRO A 26 -1.81 1.22 -5.32
CA PRO A 26 -1.01 2.12 -6.16
C PRO A 26 -1.83 3.24 -6.77
N GLY A 27 -3.07 2.97 -7.16
CA GLY A 27 -3.98 3.99 -7.67
C GLY A 27 -4.32 5.05 -6.63
N LEU A 28 -4.58 4.64 -5.39
CA LEU A 28 -4.87 5.55 -4.28
C LEU A 28 -3.66 6.43 -3.95
N ILE A 29 -2.48 5.85 -3.91
CA ILE A 29 -1.24 6.60 -3.68
C ILE A 29 -1.03 7.62 -4.80
N GLY A 30 -1.28 7.22 -6.05
CA GLY A 30 -1.19 8.13 -7.19
C GLY A 30 -2.17 9.30 -7.09
N GLN A 31 -3.40 9.06 -6.66
CA GLN A 31 -4.39 10.10 -6.43
C GLN A 31 -3.95 11.07 -5.32
N LEU A 32 -3.44 10.55 -4.22
CA LEU A 32 -2.92 11.39 -3.14
C LEU A 32 -1.76 12.26 -3.61
N ASN A 33 -0.84 11.69 -4.39
CA ASN A 33 0.28 12.45 -4.95
C ASN A 33 -0.21 13.57 -5.87
N SER A 34 -1.19 13.29 -6.72
CA SER A 34 -1.76 14.28 -7.64
C SER A 34 -2.38 15.45 -6.87
N HIS A 35 -3.17 15.16 -5.86
CA HIS A 35 -3.80 16.20 -5.04
C HIS A 35 -2.77 16.98 -4.21
N GLY A 36 -1.78 16.28 -3.68
CA GLY A 36 -0.70 16.94 -2.95
C GLY A 36 0.11 17.90 -3.81
N GLN A 37 0.39 17.52 -5.05
CA GLN A 37 1.07 18.40 -6.00
C GLN A 37 0.23 19.63 -6.35
N THR A 38 -1.06 19.44 -6.57
CA THR A 38 -1.98 20.55 -6.85
C THR A 38 -2.02 21.54 -5.70
N LEU A 39 -2.11 21.05 -4.47
CA LEU A 39 -2.10 21.90 -3.27
C LEU A 39 -0.75 22.58 -3.03
N SER A 40 0.32 22.00 -3.54
CA SER A 40 1.67 22.55 -3.40
C SER A 40 2.00 23.62 -4.43
N ASP A 41 1.12 23.83 -5.41
CA ASP A 41 1.30 24.84 -6.45
C ASP A 41 0.88 26.20 -5.92
N PRO A 42 1.80 27.20 -5.86
CA PRO A 42 1.45 28.55 -5.38
C PRO A 42 0.37 29.24 -6.20
N ASN A 43 0.17 28.83 -7.46
CA ASN A 43 -0.88 29.37 -8.30
C ASN A 43 -2.28 28.93 -7.86
N ASN A 44 -2.36 27.80 -7.17
CA ASN A 44 -3.64 27.24 -6.71
C ASN A 44 -3.91 27.62 -5.25
N TRP A 45 -2.87 27.70 -4.43
CA TRP A 45 -3.00 27.99 -3.00
C TRP A 45 -1.72 28.61 -2.50
N ASP A 46 -1.84 29.81 -1.91
CA ASP A 46 -0.69 30.49 -1.34
C ASP A 46 -1.07 31.12 0.00
N GLY A 47 -0.04 31.55 0.73
CA GLY A 47 -0.16 32.10 2.08
C GLY A 47 0.66 31.30 3.07
N PRO A 48 0.67 31.70 4.37
CA PRO A 48 1.53 31.05 5.37
C PRO A 48 1.27 29.55 5.55
N LEU A 49 0.00 29.13 5.56
CA LEU A 49 -0.34 27.71 5.70
C LEU A 49 0.01 26.91 4.44
N ALA A 50 -0.17 27.52 3.27
CA ALA A 50 0.21 26.89 2.01
C ALA A 50 1.71 26.68 1.92
N GLN A 51 2.49 27.68 2.32
CA GLN A 51 3.95 27.57 2.35
C GLN A 51 4.41 26.45 3.29
N ARG A 52 3.77 26.34 4.45
CA ARG A 52 4.07 25.27 5.39
C ARG A 52 3.71 23.90 4.82
N PHE A 53 2.58 23.81 4.14
CA PHE A 53 2.15 22.55 3.52
C PHE A 53 3.17 22.07 2.49
N ARG A 54 3.53 22.94 1.52
CA ARG A 54 4.43 22.52 0.44
C ARG A 54 5.89 22.40 0.88
N GLY A 55 6.29 23.10 1.95
CA GLY A 55 7.67 23.07 2.44
C GLY A 55 7.95 22.01 3.49
N GLU A 56 6.95 21.62 4.27
CA GLU A 56 7.13 20.72 5.41
C GLU A 56 6.16 19.54 5.39
N VAL A 57 4.87 19.84 5.34
CA VAL A 57 3.82 18.81 5.54
C VAL A 57 3.80 17.83 4.40
N TRP A 58 3.72 18.30 3.18
CA TRP A 58 3.63 17.43 2.03
C TRP A 58 4.90 16.63 1.75
N PRO A 59 6.11 17.23 1.80
CA PRO A 59 7.34 16.45 1.63
C PRO A 59 7.48 15.32 2.65
N GLN A 60 7.13 15.57 3.91
CA GLN A 60 7.15 14.53 4.94
C GLN A 60 6.13 13.44 4.64
N ALA A 61 4.91 13.82 4.26
CA ALA A 61 3.85 12.88 3.92
C ALA A 61 4.25 12.01 2.72
N LYS A 62 4.88 12.60 1.70
CA LYS A 62 5.39 11.85 0.55
C LYS A 62 6.42 10.82 0.97
N GLY A 63 7.35 11.20 1.86
CA GLY A 63 8.34 10.27 2.40
C GLY A 63 7.68 9.11 3.14
N ASP A 64 6.67 9.41 3.94
CA ASP A 64 5.92 8.38 4.68
C ASP A 64 5.14 7.46 3.72
N LEU A 65 4.54 8.01 2.66
CA LEU A 65 3.87 7.21 1.64
C LEU A 65 4.84 6.28 0.91
N ASP A 66 6.05 6.75 0.60
CA ASP A 66 7.08 5.93 -0.03
C ASP A 66 7.52 4.79 0.88
N LYS A 67 7.68 5.05 2.17
CA LYS A 67 8.00 4.01 3.16
C LYS A 67 6.87 3.00 3.29
N MET A 68 5.63 3.48 3.29
CA MET A 68 4.46 2.61 3.34
C MET A 68 4.40 1.73 2.09
N ARG A 69 4.66 2.29 0.92
CA ARG A 69 4.71 1.52 -0.34
C ARG A 69 5.74 0.40 -0.24
N ALA A 70 6.94 0.70 0.23
CA ALA A 70 7.99 -0.30 0.38
C ALA A 70 7.57 -1.41 1.35
N SER A 71 6.96 -1.04 2.48
CA SER A 71 6.45 -2.01 3.45
C SER A 71 5.36 -2.89 2.86
N LEU A 72 4.48 -2.32 2.04
CA LEU A 72 3.39 -3.06 1.42
C LEU A 72 3.87 -3.95 0.27
N GLU A 73 4.90 -3.55 -0.46
CA GLU A 73 5.55 -4.42 -1.44
C GLU A 73 6.19 -5.64 -0.74
N HIS A 74 6.80 -5.42 0.42
CA HIS A 74 7.32 -6.52 1.23
C HIS A 74 6.20 -7.44 1.69
N LEU A 75 5.10 -6.88 2.18
CA LEU A 75 3.92 -7.66 2.56
C LEU A 75 3.37 -8.45 1.37
N GLN A 76 3.31 -7.83 0.19
CA GLN A 76 2.89 -8.50 -1.03
C GLN A 76 3.70 -9.76 -1.30
N GLN A 77 5.03 -9.65 -1.19
CA GLN A 77 5.91 -10.79 -1.39
C GLN A 77 5.65 -11.89 -0.36
N GLN A 78 5.44 -11.51 0.89
CA GLN A 78 5.15 -12.48 1.95
C GLN A 78 3.80 -13.16 1.75
N VAL A 79 2.77 -12.40 1.37
CA VAL A 79 1.43 -12.95 1.09
C VAL A 79 1.48 -13.89 -0.11
N GLN A 80 2.28 -13.55 -1.12
CA GLN A 80 2.46 -14.40 -2.30
C GLN A 80 3.08 -15.76 -1.93
N LYS A 81 4.08 -15.73 -1.06
CA LYS A 81 4.68 -16.95 -0.53
C LYS A 81 3.69 -17.77 0.29
N ILE A 82 2.87 -17.11 1.10
CA ILE A 82 1.83 -17.75 1.90
C ILE A 82 0.81 -18.42 0.99
N LEU A 83 0.37 -17.75 -0.07
CA LEU A 83 -0.57 -18.32 -1.04
C LEU A 83 0.02 -19.56 -1.71
N THR A 84 1.27 -19.51 -2.12
CA THR A 84 1.96 -20.65 -2.72
C THR A 84 2.02 -21.80 -1.73
N ASN A 85 2.33 -21.51 -0.50
CA ASN A 85 2.44 -22.49 0.58
C ASN A 85 1.07 -23.14 0.86
N ILE A 86 0.02 -22.35 0.93
CA ILE A 86 -1.35 -22.84 1.12
C ILE A 86 -1.73 -23.77 -0.03
N SER A 87 -1.44 -23.38 -1.27
CA SER A 87 -1.73 -24.19 -2.45
C SER A 87 -0.98 -25.52 -2.39
N HIS A 88 0.29 -25.52 -2.02
CA HIS A 88 1.07 -26.75 -1.87
C HIS A 88 0.55 -27.62 -0.75
N ALA A 89 0.23 -27.02 0.40
CA ALA A 89 -0.31 -27.76 1.53
C ALA A 89 -1.67 -28.38 1.21
N GLY A 90 -2.51 -27.63 0.50
CA GLY A 90 -3.82 -28.11 0.06
C GLY A 90 -3.72 -29.15 -1.03
N GLY A 91 -2.67 -29.12 -1.85
CA GLY A 91 -2.43 -30.07 -2.91
C GLY A 91 -1.75 -31.35 -2.46
N ALA A 92 -1.17 -31.29 -1.29
CA ALA A 92 -0.53 -32.46 -0.71
C ALA A 92 -1.58 -33.36 -0.08
#